data_82ffc4ad6d695626705a09dadf73d6ce
#
_entry.id   82ffc4ad6d695626705a09dadf73d6ce
#
_cell.length_a   1.000
_cell.length_b   1.000
_cell.length_c   1.000
_cell.angle_alpha   90.00
_cell.angle_beta   90.00
_cell.angle_gamma   90.00
#
_symmetry.space_group_name_H-M   'P 1'
#
loop_
_entity.id
_entity.type
_entity.pdbx_description
1 polymer ?
#
loop_
_entity_poly.entity_id
_entity_poly.type
_entity_poly.pdbx_seq_one_letter_code
_entity_poly.pdbx_strand_id
1 'polypeptide(L)'
;MLRCEKLSPRGDVVSEAGRQRTIDLFGEPLSPQQVVERICGDVRTGGLDSLLDYSEKLDGKKLTADTMRVSEAEFEEAAAKADPDYLAVVRRVRDNVTEFQQAILSSDVEVNRTLGGGTVNLRQRYLPMRRIGICVPGGAAAYPSTLLMTAVPAMVAGVPEIVVVVPPTDFGGYNTDLLAACHELGVTEVYRVGGAQAVAAVAYGVEGIELSLIHISEPTRPY
;
A
#
# COMPACT_ATOMS: atom_id res chain seq x y z
N MET A 1 -27.34 -12.28 -24.59
CA MET A 1 -26.40 -11.73 -25.58
C MET A 1 -25.59 -10.64 -24.86
N LEU A 2 -24.33 -10.92 -24.48
CA LEU A 2 -23.44 -9.94 -23.87
C LEU A 2 -23.01 -8.94 -24.95
N ARG A 3 -23.32 -7.68 -24.74
CA ARG A 3 -22.92 -6.59 -25.63
C ARG A 3 -21.48 -6.19 -25.26
N CYS A 4 -20.51 -6.65 -26.03
CA CYS A 4 -19.14 -6.15 -25.91
C CYS A 4 -19.06 -4.78 -26.59
N GLU A 5 -19.04 -3.71 -25.81
CA GLU A 5 -18.66 -2.40 -26.32
C GLU A 5 -17.13 -2.36 -26.46
N LYS A 6 -16.64 -1.89 -27.63
CA LYS A 6 -15.22 -1.63 -27.81
C LYS A 6 -14.83 -0.49 -26.87
N LEU A 7 -14.10 -0.83 -25.81
CA LEU A 7 -13.44 0.20 -25.00
C LEU A 7 -12.48 0.97 -25.91
N SER A 8 -12.65 2.28 -25.97
CA SER A 8 -11.70 3.15 -26.64
C SER A 8 -10.35 3.00 -25.94
N PRO A 9 -9.23 2.78 -26.65
CA PRO A 9 -7.91 2.68 -26.03
C PRO A 9 -7.40 4.01 -25.45
N ARG A 10 -8.16 5.10 -25.59
CA ARG A 10 -7.85 6.39 -24.98
C ARG A 10 -8.55 6.45 -23.63
N GLY A 11 -7.77 6.23 -22.55
CA GLY A 11 -8.20 6.35 -21.16
C GLY A 11 -8.60 7.79 -20.72
N ASP A 12 -8.91 8.67 -21.65
CA ASP A 12 -9.14 10.09 -21.43
C ASP A 12 -10.62 10.50 -21.44
N VAL A 13 -11.55 9.54 -21.50
CA VAL A 13 -12.99 9.86 -21.42
C VAL A 13 -13.36 10.10 -19.96
N VAL A 14 -13.14 11.31 -19.50
CA VAL A 14 -13.62 11.77 -18.19
C VAL A 14 -15.13 12.01 -18.31
N SER A 15 -15.92 11.41 -17.43
CA SER A 15 -17.35 11.72 -17.35
C SER A 15 -17.57 13.19 -16.98
N GLU A 16 -18.71 13.77 -17.38
CA GLU A 16 -19.04 15.17 -17.02
C GLU A 16 -18.97 15.40 -15.51
N ALA A 17 -19.47 14.44 -14.71
CA ALA A 17 -19.38 14.49 -13.25
C ALA A 17 -17.92 14.42 -12.74
N GLY A 18 -17.08 13.62 -13.38
CA GLY A 18 -15.65 13.57 -13.05
C GLY A 18 -14.93 14.88 -13.40
N ARG A 19 -15.27 15.47 -14.55
CA ARG A 19 -14.73 16.77 -14.95
C ARG A 19 -15.14 17.89 -14.00
N GLN A 20 -16.42 17.93 -13.62
CA GLN A 20 -16.89 18.93 -12.64
C GLN A 20 -16.18 18.76 -11.30
N ARG A 21 -16.02 17.53 -10.82
CA ARG A 21 -15.29 17.25 -9.58
C ARG A 21 -13.85 17.75 -9.61
N THR A 22 -13.14 17.62 -10.74
CA THR A 22 -11.77 18.15 -10.85
C THR A 22 -11.74 19.67 -10.85
N ILE A 23 -12.72 20.34 -11.49
CA ILE A 23 -12.87 21.79 -11.42
C ILE A 23 -13.10 22.25 -9.97
N ASP A 24 -13.98 21.58 -9.25
CA ASP A 24 -14.30 21.94 -7.85
C ASP A 24 -13.10 21.76 -6.92
N LEU A 25 -12.26 20.75 -7.14
CA LEU A 25 -11.10 20.42 -6.30
C LEU A 25 -9.83 21.17 -6.69
N PHE A 26 -9.59 21.39 -7.98
CA PHE A 26 -8.33 21.90 -8.52
C PHE A 26 -8.46 23.22 -9.28
N GLY A 27 -9.70 23.71 -9.48
CA GLY A 27 -9.98 24.94 -10.22
C GLY A 27 -9.95 24.80 -11.75
N GLU A 28 -9.64 23.61 -12.27
CA GLU A 28 -9.53 23.32 -13.69
C GLU A 28 -9.92 21.88 -14.03
N PRO A 29 -10.36 21.61 -15.27
CA PRO A 29 -10.66 20.25 -15.70
C PRO A 29 -9.37 19.46 -15.93
N LEU A 30 -9.14 18.43 -15.12
CA LEU A 30 -7.97 17.56 -15.21
C LEU A 30 -8.36 16.14 -15.63
N SER A 31 -7.51 15.50 -16.42
CA SER A 31 -7.59 14.06 -16.66
C SER A 31 -7.17 13.29 -15.39
N PRO A 32 -7.57 12.01 -15.22
CA PRO A 32 -7.15 11.20 -14.08
C PRO A 32 -5.63 11.16 -13.90
N GLN A 33 -4.87 11.08 -14.98
CA GLN A 33 -3.41 11.11 -14.96
C GLN A 33 -2.89 12.44 -14.40
N GLN A 34 -3.39 13.57 -14.90
CA GLN A 34 -2.99 14.90 -14.42
C GLN A 34 -3.33 15.11 -12.94
N VAL A 35 -4.48 14.58 -12.48
CA VAL A 35 -4.84 14.61 -11.05
C VAL A 35 -3.80 13.87 -10.22
N VAL A 36 -3.43 12.65 -10.61
CA VAL A 36 -2.41 11.86 -9.90
C VAL A 36 -1.06 12.55 -9.93
N GLU A 37 -0.61 13.04 -11.10
CA GLU A 37 0.65 13.76 -11.24
C GLU A 37 0.70 15.00 -10.33
N ARG A 38 -0.39 15.75 -10.26
CA ARG A 38 -0.49 16.93 -9.40
C ARG A 38 -0.42 16.57 -7.93
N ILE A 39 -1.25 15.62 -7.47
CA ILE A 39 -1.25 15.16 -6.07
C ILE A 39 0.14 14.65 -5.68
N CYS A 40 0.76 13.81 -6.50
CA CYS A 40 2.10 13.29 -6.22
C CYS A 40 3.16 14.40 -6.18
N GLY A 41 3.08 15.38 -7.09
CA GLY A 41 3.96 16.53 -7.13
C GLY A 41 3.82 17.40 -5.88
N ASP A 42 2.60 17.70 -5.48
CA ASP A 42 2.30 18.52 -4.31
C ASP A 42 2.72 17.83 -3.00
N VAL A 43 2.49 16.51 -2.85
CA VAL A 43 2.95 15.75 -1.68
C VAL A 43 4.48 15.68 -1.66
N ARG A 44 5.13 15.51 -2.81
CA ARG A 44 6.60 15.50 -2.90
C ARG A 44 7.23 16.81 -2.43
N THR A 45 6.61 17.95 -2.71
CA THR A 45 7.17 19.28 -2.41
C THR A 45 6.67 19.85 -1.10
N GLY A 46 5.41 19.65 -0.76
CA GLY A 46 4.77 20.18 0.45
C GLY A 46 4.70 19.18 1.62
N GLY A 47 5.15 17.93 1.42
CA GLY A 47 5.28 16.94 2.49
C GLY A 47 3.96 16.62 3.22
N LEU A 48 4.04 16.58 4.55
CA LEU A 48 2.91 16.25 5.42
C LEU A 48 1.73 17.21 5.26
N ASP A 49 1.98 18.50 5.11
CA ASP A 49 0.90 19.50 4.98
C ASP A 49 0.05 19.22 3.74
N SER A 50 0.68 18.91 2.61
CA SER A 50 -0.03 18.55 1.38
C SER A 50 -0.78 17.21 1.52
N LEU A 51 -0.20 16.23 2.22
CA LEU A 51 -0.87 14.95 2.50
C LEU A 51 -2.15 15.15 3.29
N LEU A 52 -2.10 15.94 4.36
CA LEU A 52 -3.24 16.23 5.22
C LEU A 52 -4.32 17.06 4.50
N ASP A 53 -3.91 18.06 3.71
CA ASP A 53 -4.82 18.86 2.88
C ASP A 53 -5.59 18.00 1.87
N TYR A 54 -4.90 17.09 1.17
CA TYR A 54 -5.56 16.14 0.27
C TYR A 54 -6.44 15.14 1.00
N SER A 55 -6.08 14.68 2.19
CA SER A 55 -6.94 13.81 2.99
C SER A 55 -8.24 14.52 3.40
N GLU A 56 -8.17 15.80 3.78
CA GLU A 56 -9.37 16.59 4.05
C GLU A 56 -10.22 16.81 2.79
N LYS A 57 -9.60 17.16 1.66
CA LYS A 57 -10.29 17.45 0.40
C LYS A 57 -10.92 16.21 -0.26
N LEU A 58 -10.24 15.08 -0.23
CA LEU A 58 -10.65 13.87 -0.97
C LEU A 58 -11.45 12.89 -0.11
N ASP A 59 -11.07 12.73 1.16
CA ASP A 59 -11.68 11.79 2.11
C ASP A 59 -12.64 12.47 3.09
N GLY A 60 -12.69 13.82 3.12
CA GLY A 60 -13.57 14.60 3.99
C GLY A 60 -13.23 14.48 5.47
N LYS A 61 -12.03 14.05 5.81
CA LYS A 61 -11.57 13.86 7.20
C LYS A 61 -10.37 14.75 7.50
N LYS A 62 -10.54 15.62 8.48
CA LYS A 62 -9.45 16.46 8.98
C LYS A 62 -8.59 15.63 9.93
N LEU A 63 -7.39 15.32 9.49
CA LEU A 63 -6.38 14.58 10.24
C LEU A 63 -5.28 15.52 10.73
N THR A 64 -4.54 15.08 11.73
CA THR A 64 -3.28 15.67 12.19
C THR A 64 -2.18 14.61 12.12
N ALA A 65 -0.94 15.01 12.33
CA ALA A 65 0.18 14.06 12.43
C ALA A 65 -0.09 12.96 13.47
N ASP A 66 -0.67 13.32 14.61
CA ASP A 66 -0.97 12.39 15.71
C ASP A 66 -2.15 11.46 15.40
N THR A 67 -3.21 11.97 14.77
CA THR A 67 -4.43 11.20 14.48
C THR A 67 -4.36 10.39 13.18
N MET A 68 -3.40 10.70 12.33
CA MET A 68 -3.17 9.97 11.09
C MET A 68 -2.68 8.55 11.35
N ARG A 69 -1.80 8.37 12.33
CA ARG A 69 -1.27 7.04 12.70
C ARG A 69 -2.22 6.34 13.67
N VAL A 70 -2.43 5.04 13.44
CA VAL A 70 -3.12 4.18 14.40
C VAL A 70 -2.21 3.93 15.60
N SER A 71 -2.70 4.16 16.79
CA SER A 71 -1.96 3.93 18.03
C SER A 71 -1.98 2.46 18.45
N GLU A 72 -1.03 2.05 19.29
CA GLU A 72 -0.99 0.71 19.87
C GLU A 72 -2.27 0.37 20.65
N ALA A 73 -2.77 1.32 21.44
CA ALA A 73 -4.02 1.16 22.18
C ALA A 73 -5.24 0.89 21.28
N GLU A 74 -5.29 1.50 20.08
CA GLU A 74 -6.37 1.24 19.13
C GLU A 74 -6.27 -0.16 18.51
N PHE A 75 -5.06 -0.70 18.29
CA PHE A 75 -4.88 -2.08 17.87
C PHE A 75 -5.31 -3.07 18.96
N GLU A 76 -4.92 -2.84 20.21
CA GLU A 76 -5.31 -3.67 21.34
C GLU A 76 -6.83 -3.64 21.55
N GLU A 77 -7.44 -2.46 21.47
CA GLU A 77 -8.90 -2.30 21.56
C GLU A 77 -9.62 -3.05 20.43
N ALA A 78 -9.12 -2.93 19.19
CA ALA A 78 -9.67 -3.63 18.04
C ALA A 78 -9.56 -5.15 18.20
N ALA A 79 -8.41 -5.65 18.63
CA ALA A 79 -8.20 -7.07 18.88
C ALA A 79 -9.10 -7.61 20.00
N ALA A 80 -9.32 -6.83 21.06
CA ALA A 80 -10.19 -7.21 22.17
C ALA A 80 -11.69 -7.22 21.80
N LYS A 81 -12.09 -6.40 20.83
CA LYS A 81 -13.49 -6.30 20.35
C LYS A 81 -13.81 -7.26 19.20
N ALA A 82 -12.79 -7.77 18.51
CA ALA A 82 -13.00 -8.61 17.36
C ALA A 82 -13.65 -9.94 17.73
N ASP A 83 -14.51 -10.44 16.84
CA ASP A 83 -15.12 -11.75 16.98
C ASP A 83 -14.05 -12.85 16.98
N PRO A 84 -14.00 -13.74 18.01
CA PRO A 84 -13.06 -14.85 18.03
C PRO A 84 -13.12 -15.77 16.81
N ASP A 85 -14.30 -16.00 16.24
CA ASP A 85 -14.49 -16.80 15.03
C ASP A 85 -13.89 -16.09 13.81
N TYR A 86 -14.02 -14.77 13.72
CA TYR A 86 -13.35 -13.98 12.71
C TYR A 86 -11.83 -14.10 12.81
N LEU A 87 -11.26 -13.94 13.99
CA LEU A 87 -9.82 -14.08 14.21
C LEU A 87 -9.33 -15.50 13.88
N ALA A 88 -10.12 -16.54 14.18
CA ALA A 88 -9.79 -17.91 13.79
C ALA A 88 -9.72 -18.07 12.26
N VAL A 89 -10.62 -17.40 11.52
CA VAL A 89 -10.57 -17.37 10.06
C VAL A 89 -9.35 -16.62 9.55
N VAL A 90 -9.02 -15.46 10.13
CA VAL A 90 -7.82 -14.67 9.79
C VAL A 90 -6.55 -15.53 9.94
N ARG A 91 -6.40 -16.24 11.07
CA ARG A 91 -5.27 -17.15 11.33
C ARG A 91 -5.18 -18.26 10.30
N ARG A 92 -6.30 -18.92 10.02
CA ARG A 92 -6.35 -19.99 9.01
C ARG A 92 -5.97 -19.49 7.61
N VAL A 93 -6.44 -18.32 7.21
CA VAL A 93 -6.07 -17.73 5.91
C VAL A 93 -4.60 -17.37 5.89
N ARG A 94 -4.07 -16.75 6.95
CA ARG A 94 -2.64 -16.46 7.11
C ARG A 94 -1.80 -17.72 6.93
N ASP A 95 -2.15 -18.80 7.64
CA ASP A 95 -1.38 -20.03 7.62
C ASP A 95 -1.40 -20.69 6.23
N ASN A 96 -2.55 -20.73 5.56
CA ASN A 96 -2.66 -21.22 4.18
C ASN A 96 -1.82 -20.41 3.19
N VAL A 97 -1.87 -19.07 3.29
CA VAL A 97 -1.07 -18.19 2.44
C VAL A 97 0.42 -18.37 2.73
N THR A 98 0.79 -18.50 4.01
CA THR A 98 2.17 -18.73 4.43
C THR A 98 2.73 -20.03 3.83
N GLU A 99 2.00 -21.13 3.94
CA GLU A 99 2.40 -22.43 3.38
C GLU A 99 2.63 -22.34 1.87
N PHE A 100 1.69 -21.75 1.15
CA PHE A 100 1.82 -21.59 -0.30
C PHE A 100 3.00 -20.68 -0.68
N GLN A 101 3.16 -19.54 -0.02
CA GLN A 101 4.23 -18.60 -0.31
C GLN A 101 5.62 -19.17 0.01
N GLN A 102 5.75 -19.95 1.08
CA GLN A 102 6.99 -20.69 1.39
C GLN A 102 7.35 -21.70 0.30
N ALA A 103 6.35 -22.40 -0.24
CA ALA A 103 6.56 -23.39 -1.30
C ALA A 103 7.05 -22.79 -2.63
N ILE A 104 6.67 -21.54 -2.93
CA ILE A 104 7.06 -20.86 -4.19
C ILE A 104 8.19 -19.85 -4.00
N LEU A 105 8.71 -19.68 -2.78
CA LEU A 105 9.78 -18.73 -2.50
C LEU A 105 11.05 -19.12 -3.26
N SER A 106 11.57 -18.19 -4.07
CA SER A 106 12.79 -18.41 -4.84
C SER A 106 14.01 -18.43 -3.94
N SER A 107 14.94 -19.33 -4.24
CA SER A 107 16.24 -19.45 -3.54
C SER A 107 17.39 -18.91 -4.40
N ASP A 108 18.47 -18.52 -3.74
CA ASP A 108 19.72 -18.13 -4.42
C ASP A 108 20.21 -19.27 -5.33
N VAL A 109 20.72 -18.90 -6.50
CA VAL A 109 21.34 -19.82 -7.46
C VAL A 109 22.80 -19.43 -7.64
N GLU A 110 23.68 -20.42 -7.55
CA GLU A 110 25.12 -20.23 -7.80
C GLU A 110 25.63 -21.28 -8.78
N VAL A 111 26.36 -20.83 -9.80
CA VAL A 111 26.99 -21.68 -10.82
C VAL A 111 28.46 -21.31 -10.91
N ASN A 112 29.33 -22.26 -10.60
CA ASN A 112 30.78 -22.14 -10.72
C ASN A 112 31.28 -22.89 -11.94
N ARG A 113 32.10 -22.25 -12.80
CA ARG A 113 32.70 -22.85 -13.97
C ARG A 113 34.18 -22.49 -14.05
N THR A 114 35.00 -23.45 -14.47
CA THR A 114 36.41 -23.21 -14.83
C THR A 114 36.52 -23.08 -16.35
N LEU A 115 36.98 -21.92 -16.80
CA LEU A 115 37.14 -21.59 -18.21
C LEU A 115 38.52 -20.93 -18.42
N GLY A 116 39.31 -21.44 -19.39
CA GLY A 116 40.56 -20.79 -19.84
C GLY A 116 41.59 -20.54 -18.72
N GLY A 117 41.65 -21.39 -17.70
CA GLY A 117 42.58 -21.24 -16.57
C GLY A 117 42.11 -20.32 -15.45
N GLY A 118 40.85 -19.78 -15.52
CA GLY A 118 40.22 -18.99 -14.49
C GLY A 118 38.90 -19.63 -14.00
N THR A 119 38.40 -19.16 -12.84
CA THR A 119 37.11 -19.57 -12.33
C THR A 119 36.09 -18.43 -12.51
N VAL A 120 34.94 -18.78 -13.10
CA VAL A 120 33.79 -17.88 -13.24
C VAL A 120 32.73 -18.30 -12.23
N ASN A 121 32.33 -17.39 -11.35
CA ASN A 121 31.22 -17.56 -10.43
C ASN A 121 30.04 -16.69 -10.91
N LEU A 122 28.90 -17.35 -11.21
CA LEU A 122 27.65 -16.70 -11.58
C LEU A 122 26.67 -16.89 -10.44
N ARG A 123 26.16 -15.79 -9.86
CA ARG A 123 25.24 -15.83 -8.72
C ARG A 123 24.01 -14.97 -8.97
N GLN A 124 22.84 -15.55 -8.78
CA GLN A 124 21.57 -14.83 -8.68
C GLN A 124 21.12 -14.86 -7.23
N ARG A 125 20.89 -13.67 -6.66
CA ARG A 125 20.48 -13.54 -5.26
C ARG A 125 19.06 -12.97 -5.17
N TYR A 126 18.27 -13.49 -4.23
CA TYR A 126 16.96 -12.98 -3.86
C TYR A 126 17.05 -12.34 -2.47
N LEU A 127 16.92 -11.04 -2.41
CA LEU A 127 16.99 -10.28 -1.15
C LEU A 127 15.65 -9.67 -0.85
N PRO A 128 15.18 -9.73 0.42
CA PRO A 128 13.98 -9.02 0.82
C PRO A 128 14.18 -7.51 0.69
N MET A 129 13.11 -6.80 0.37
CA MET A 129 13.09 -5.34 0.52
C MET A 129 13.14 -5.00 2.01
N ARG A 130 13.78 -3.87 2.37
CA ARG A 130 13.84 -3.44 3.76
C ARG A 130 12.46 -2.99 4.26
N ARG A 131 11.69 -2.28 3.42
CA ARG A 131 10.41 -1.69 3.80
C ARG A 131 9.46 -1.67 2.62
N ILE A 132 8.20 -2.04 2.83
CA ILE A 132 7.15 -1.98 1.83
C ILE A 132 5.93 -1.21 2.33
N GLY A 133 5.22 -0.53 1.40
CA GLY A 133 3.94 0.10 1.65
C GLY A 133 2.80 -0.72 1.04
N ILE A 134 1.79 -1.04 1.84
CA ILE A 134 0.58 -1.74 1.42
C ILE A 134 -0.58 -0.76 1.39
N CYS A 135 -1.21 -0.60 0.24
CA CYS A 135 -2.41 0.20 0.10
C CYS A 135 -3.64 -0.69 0.22
N VAL A 136 -4.39 -0.54 1.32
CA VAL A 136 -5.63 -1.28 1.54
C VAL A 136 -6.81 -0.40 1.14
N PRO A 137 -7.72 -0.87 0.26
CA PRO A 137 -8.96 -0.13 -0.03
C PRO A 137 -9.85 -0.03 1.22
N GLY A 138 -10.65 1.03 1.31
CA GLY A 138 -11.53 1.23 2.47
C GLY A 138 -12.71 2.16 2.17
N GLY A 139 -13.05 2.33 0.87
CA GLY A 139 -14.10 3.27 0.48
C GLY A 139 -15.52 2.72 0.60
N ALA A 140 -15.78 1.50 0.14
CA ALA A 140 -17.12 0.91 0.03
C ALA A 140 -17.32 -0.34 0.91
N ALA A 141 -16.24 -1.00 1.33
CA ALA A 141 -16.25 -2.17 2.19
C ALA A 141 -14.90 -2.30 2.90
N ALA A 142 -14.82 -3.10 3.96
CA ALA A 142 -13.57 -3.50 4.59
C ALA A 142 -12.92 -4.64 3.78
N TYR A 143 -11.60 -4.57 3.63
CA TYR A 143 -10.82 -5.53 2.84
C TYR A 143 -9.67 -6.17 3.64
N PRO A 144 -9.93 -6.89 4.74
CA PRO A 144 -8.89 -7.61 5.47
C PRO A 144 -8.21 -8.67 4.61
N SER A 145 -8.89 -9.19 3.58
CA SER A 145 -8.30 -10.11 2.61
C SER A 145 -7.16 -9.48 1.80
N THR A 146 -7.28 -8.20 1.42
CA THR A 146 -6.20 -7.48 0.74
C THR A 146 -4.97 -7.38 1.64
N LEU A 147 -5.17 -7.06 2.94
CA LEU A 147 -4.09 -7.05 3.91
C LEU A 147 -3.40 -8.42 3.99
N LEU A 148 -4.15 -9.51 4.19
CA LEU A 148 -3.62 -10.87 4.30
C LEU A 148 -2.84 -11.29 3.04
N MET A 149 -3.43 -11.04 1.86
CA MET A 149 -2.84 -11.44 0.57
C MET A 149 -1.61 -10.61 0.16
N THR A 150 -1.33 -9.51 0.84
CA THR A 150 -0.16 -8.66 0.57
C THR A 150 0.87 -8.71 1.70
N ALA A 151 0.44 -8.62 2.96
CA ALA A 151 1.33 -8.64 4.11
C ALA A 151 1.99 -10.01 4.34
N VAL A 152 1.21 -11.11 4.26
CA VAL A 152 1.75 -12.46 4.51
C VAL A 152 2.82 -12.85 3.49
N PRO A 153 2.66 -12.66 2.17
CA PRO A 153 3.74 -12.87 1.21
C PRO A 153 5.00 -12.05 1.51
N ALA A 154 4.83 -10.79 1.92
CA ALA A 154 5.96 -9.94 2.29
C ALA A 154 6.71 -10.46 3.52
N MET A 155 5.98 -10.92 4.54
CA MET A 155 6.56 -11.53 5.74
C MET A 155 7.32 -12.82 5.39
N VAL A 156 6.76 -13.68 4.54
CA VAL A 156 7.41 -14.90 4.06
C VAL A 156 8.66 -14.59 3.26
N ALA A 157 8.65 -13.51 2.46
CA ALA A 157 9.83 -13.03 1.74
C ALA A 157 10.90 -12.42 2.65
N GLY A 158 10.63 -12.26 3.95
CA GLY A 158 11.57 -11.72 4.93
C GLY A 158 11.62 -10.20 4.98
N VAL A 159 10.59 -9.49 4.52
CA VAL A 159 10.50 -8.02 4.63
C VAL A 159 10.31 -7.63 6.10
N PRO A 160 11.25 -6.87 6.69
CA PRO A 160 11.20 -6.56 8.13
C PRO A 160 10.24 -5.42 8.48
N GLU A 161 9.97 -4.51 7.55
CA GLU A 161 9.15 -3.33 7.81
C GLU A 161 7.96 -3.27 6.84
N ILE A 162 6.75 -3.33 7.39
CA ILE A 162 5.50 -3.26 6.63
C ILE A 162 4.69 -2.08 7.12
N VAL A 163 4.43 -1.12 6.23
CA VAL A 163 3.53 -0.02 6.47
C VAL A 163 2.24 -0.20 5.70
N VAL A 164 1.11 0.04 6.35
CA VAL A 164 -0.22 -0.01 5.73
C VAL A 164 -0.78 1.41 5.64
N VAL A 165 -1.24 1.78 4.46
CA VAL A 165 -2.01 2.99 4.24
C VAL A 165 -3.44 2.61 3.84
N VAL A 166 -4.42 3.24 4.48
CA VAL A 166 -5.84 2.92 4.30
C VAL A 166 -6.67 4.18 4.49
N PRO A 167 -7.71 4.42 3.67
CA PRO A 167 -8.55 5.62 3.81
C PRO A 167 -9.14 5.78 5.21
N PRO A 168 -9.32 7.02 5.72
CA PRO A 168 -9.87 7.31 7.04
C PRO A 168 -11.41 7.15 7.06
N THR A 169 -11.89 5.96 6.80
CA THR A 169 -13.31 5.60 6.73
C THR A 169 -13.66 4.49 7.71
N ASP A 170 -14.95 4.28 7.95
CA ASP A 170 -15.46 3.21 8.82
C ASP A 170 -15.19 1.80 8.23
N PHE A 171 -14.93 1.72 6.93
CA PHE A 171 -14.50 0.49 6.25
C PHE A 171 -12.97 0.39 6.09
N GLY A 172 -12.24 1.44 6.42
CA GLY A 172 -10.80 1.53 6.32
C GLY A 172 -10.11 1.66 7.67
N GLY A 173 -9.44 2.79 7.89
CA GLY A 173 -8.60 3.03 9.07
C GLY A 173 -9.32 3.10 10.42
N TYR A 174 -10.66 3.14 10.42
CA TYR A 174 -11.50 3.04 11.63
C TYR A 174 -12.23 1.69 11.75
N ASN A 175 -11.96 0.75 10.82
CA ASN A 175 -12.60 -0.55 10.84
C ASN A 175 -11.96 -1.48 11.87
N THR A 176 -12.73 -1.92 12.86
CA THR A 176 -12.27 -2.81 13.94
C THR A 176 -11.68 -4.12 13.42
N ASP A 177 -12.34 -4.77 12.45
CA ASP A 177 -11.89 -6.06 11.93
C ASP A 177 -10.57 -5.93 11.16
N LEU A 178 -10.40 -4.84 10.40
CA LEU A 178 -9.16 -4.58 9.68
C LEU A 178 -8.00 -4.31 10.67
N LEU A 179 -8.22 -3.49 11.70
CA LEU A 179 -7.21 -3.19 12.72
C LEU A 179 -6.87 -4.43 13.56
N ALA A 180 -7.86 -5.26 13.89
CA ALA A 180 -7.64 -6.54 14.56
C ALA A 180 -6.83 -7.51 13.68
N ALA A 181 -7.08 -7.55 12.38
CA ALA A 181 -6.27 -8.33 11.45
C ALA A 181 -4.82 -7.79 11.34
N CYS A 182 -4.62 -6.47 11.35
CA CYS A 182 -3.28 -5.89 11.42
C CYS A 182 -2.56 -6.33 12.70
N HIS A 183 -3.23 -6.23 13.85
CA HIS A 183 -2.69 -6.67 15.14
C HIS A 183 -2.32 -8.17 15.13
N GLU A 184 -3.20 -9.03 14.62
CA GLU A 184 -2.97 -10.48 14.52
C GLU A 184 -1.76 -10.83 13.63
N LEU A 185 -1.48 -10.01 12.62
CA LEU A 185 -0.32 -10.15 11.74
C LEU A 185 0.96 -9.49 12.31
N GLY A 186 0.87 -8.76 13.41
CA GLY A 186 1.99 -8.00 13.95
C GLY A 186 2.34 -6.75 13.11
N VAL A 187 1.40 -6.24 12.31
CA VAL A 187 1.56 -4.97 11.60
C VAL A 187 1.26 -3.83 12.58
N THR A 188 2.29 -3.07 12.93
CA THR A 188 2.21 -1.98 13.93
C THR A 188 2.22 -0.59 13.33
N GLU A 189 2.33 -0.50 12.01
CA GLU A 189 2.42 0.78 11.33
C GLU A 189 1.31 0.92 10.29
N VAL A 190 0.22 1.59 10.71
CA VAL A 190 -0.98 1.83 9.89
C VAL A 190 -1.28 3.32 9.90
N TYR A 191 -1.46 3.90 8.72
CA TYR A 191 -1.83 5.29 8.55
C TYR A 191 -3.20 5.43 7.89
N ARG A 192 -4.03 6.31 8.43
CA ARG A 192 -5.36 6.66 7.96
C ARG A 192 -5.31 7.64 6.79
N VAL A 193 -4.63 7.25 5.73
CA VAL A 193 -4.52 8.01 4.49
C VAL A 193 -4.73 7.08 3.30
N GLY A 194 -5.44 7.54 2.28
CA GLY A 194 -5.77 6.76 1.09
C GLY A 194 -5.38 7.45 -0.20
N GLY A 195 -5.75 6.89 -1.34
CA GLY A 195 -5.58 7.51 -2.65
C GLY A 195 -4.14 7.74 -3.11
N ALA A 196 -3.98 8.60 -4.11
CA ALA A 196 -2.68 8.92 -4.70
C ALA A 196 -1.76 9.63 -3.71
N GLN A 197 -2.32 10.44 -2.79
CA GLN A 197 -1.56 11.14 -1.76
C GLN A 197 -0.88 10.19 -0.78
N ALA A 198 -1.54 9.07 -0.42
CA ALA A 198 -0.95 8.05 0.43
C ALA A 198 0.19 7.30 -0.26
N VAL A 199 -0.01 6.94 -1.54
CA VAL A 199 1.04 6.31 -2.36
C VAL A 199 2.25 7.24 -2.48
N ALA A 200 2.02 8.53 -2.75
CA ALA A 200 3.09 9.53 -2.82
C ALA A 200 3.82 9.67 -1.48
N ALA A 201 3.09 9.67 -0.35
CA ALA A 201 3.68 9.77 0.98
C ALA A 201 4.64 8.61 1.28
N VAL A 202 4.23 7.36 1.01
CA VAL A 202 5.11 6.19 1.22
C VAL A 202 6.22 6.10 0.17
N ALA A 203 6.03 6.66 -1.03
CA ALA A 203 7.01 6.63 -2.11
C ALA A 203 8.11 7.69 -1.95
N TYR A 204 7.80 8.85 -1.41
CA TYR A 204 8.76 9.95 -1.24
C TYR A 204 9.25 10.11 0.20
N GLY A 205 8.52 9.56 1.14
CA GLY A 205 8.66 9.87 2.56
C GLY A 205 8.11 11.26 2.88
N VAL A 206 7.38 11.36 3.97
CA VAL A 206 6.93 12.63 4.54
C VAL A 206 7.16 12.59 6.05
N GLU A 207 7.08 13.73 6.72
CA GLU A 207 7.19 13.75 8.18
C GLU A 207 6.17 12.77 8.82
N GLY A 208 6.66 11.86 9.64
CA GLY A 208 5.87 10.82 10.30
C GLY A 208 5.61 9.55 9.47
N ILE A 209 5.92 9.54 8.17
CA ILE A 209 5.85 8.35 7.31
C ILE A 209 7.18 8.15 6.59
N GLU A 210 7.95 7.16 7.02
CA GLU A 210 9.22 6.84 6.38
C GLU A 210 9.04 6.26 4.97
N LEU A 211 10.03 6.53 4.12
CA LEU A 211 10.10 6.07 2.74
C LEU A 211 9.98 4.54 2.65
N SER A 212 9.09 4.07 1.80
CA SER A 212 8.99 2.67 1.41
C SER A 212 9.88 2.36 0.22
N LEU A 213 10.65 1.27 0.28
CA LEU A 213 11.61 0.90 -0.78
C LEU A 213 10.98 0.26 -2.01
N ILE A 214 9.72 -0.13 -1.97
CA ILE A 214 9.06 -0.78 -3.13
C ILE A 214 8.96 0.13 -4.35
N HIS A 215 9.01 1.45 -4.14
CA HIS A 215 8.99 2.45 -5.20
C HIS A 215 10.39 2.86 -5.66
N ILE A 216 11.45 2.33 -5.06
CA ILE A 216 12.84 2.54 -5.46
C ILE A 216 13.32 1.38 -6.34
N SER A 217 12.52 0.93 -7.26
CA SER A 217 13.02 0.23 -8.44
C SER A 217 13.49 1.29 -9.43
N GLU A 218 14.51 2.04 -9.07
CA GLU A 218 15.12 2.97 -10.00
C GLU A 218 16.13 2.25 -10.88
N PRO A 219 15.86 2.11 -12.18
CA PRO A 219 16.87 1.66 -13.14
C PRO A 219 17.90 2.75 -13.45
N THR A 220 17.85 3.92 -12.80
CA THR A 220 18.60 5.11 -13.22
C THR A 220 19.46 5.79 -12.16
N ARG A 221 19.88 5.11 -11.10
CA ARG A 221 21.02 5.61 -10.34
C ARG A 221 22.28 5.29 -11.13
N PRO A 222 23.02 6.30 -11.63
CA PRO A 222 24.39 6.06 -12.11
C PRO A 222 25.19 5.60 -10.89
N TYR A 223 25.84 4.47 -11.04
CA TYR A 223 26.79 3.91 -10.08
C TYR A 223 28.03 4.82 -9.99
#